data_1a6d6e6547a0e50e510b896f42008927
#
_entry.id   1a6d6e6547a0e50e510b896f42008927
#
_cell.length_a   1.000
_cell.length_b   1.000
_cell.length_c   1.000
_cell.angle_alpha   90.00
_cell.angle_beta   90.00
_cell.angle_gamma   90.00
#
_symmetry.space_group_name_H-M   'P 1'
#
loop_
_entity.id
_entity.type
_entity.pdbx_description
1 polymer ?
#
loop_
_entity_poly.entity_id
_entity_poly.type
_entity_poly.pdbx_seq_one_letter_code
_entity_poly.pdbx_strand_id
1 'polypeptide(L)'
;MQFSILGSSGLSVSRVCLGSMTWGFQNNQQDANQQIDYALAQGVNFIDTAEMYAVPPSADTYGKTETIIGNWLAANPQRRKDIVLATKIAGPGLPWVRNGAPITGDAVVEAVDASLKRLQTDYIDLFQLHWPNRPNPHFGRHTPNDTRFSDINTADHTAQMLDILKGLQRCVDAGKIRFCGLSDDTTWGINTYLKLSEQHTLPRMVSIQNEFSLLHAKDWPYLIENCVHEDIAYLPWSPLATGMLSGKYLNNARPEGSRWTFSQRNKLFRDTEAAQLATAEYAEIAHQCGITPAQLALAWCDQVDGVTSTIIGATTQTQLIENINAFATPLTPQALNDINAVFKRYPAPF
;
A
#
# COMPACT_ATOMS: atom_id res chain seq x y z
N MET A 1 -9.18 0.34 -18.63
CA MET A 1 -8.17 0.59 -17.57
C MET A 1 -7.18 1.64 -18.07
N GLN A 2 -6.87 2.64 -17.24
CA GLN A 2 -5.81 3.61 -17.49
C GLN A 2 -4.50 3.14 -16.87
N PHE A 3 -3.37 3.63 -17.41
CA PHE A 3 -2.03 3.26 -16.99
C PHE A 3 -1.20 4.50 -16.65
N SER A 4 -0.25 4.35 -15.75
CA SER A 4 0.77 5.35 -15.38
C SER A 4 2.15 4.69 -15.39
N ILE A 5 3.20 5.51 -15.47
CA ILE A 5 4.56 5.00 -15.29
C ILE A 5 4.89 4.94 -13.79
N LEU A 6 5.50 3.87 -13.35
CA LEU A 6 5.89 3.66 -11.96
C LEU A 6 7.17 4.47 -11.65
N GLY A 7 7.03 5.76 -11.38
CA GLY A 7 8.15 6.66 -11.15
C GLY A 7 9.21 6.56 -12.25
N SER A 8 10.47 6.66 -11.90
CA SER A 8 11.61 6.59 -12.83
C SER A 8 11.91 5.18 -13.38
N SER A 9 11.06 4.16 -13.10
CA SER A 9 11.32 2.78 -13.51
C SER A 9 11.05 2.48 -14.99
N GLY A 10 10.22 3.28 -15.66
CA GLY A 10 9.72 2.99 -17.00
C GLY A 10 8.67 1.87 -17.06
N LEU A 11 8.31 1.24 -15.93
CA LEU A 11 7.24 0.23 -15.88
C LEU A 11 5.87 0.89 -16.03
N SER A 12 5.06 0.38 -16.95
CA SER A 12 3.67 0.78 -17.11
C SER A 12 2.78 -0.05 -16.17
N VAL A 13 2.15 0.59 -15.21
CA VAL A 13 1.23 -0.03 -14.25
C VAL A 13 -0.18 0.51 -14.41
N SER A 14 -1.18 -0.32 -14.20
CA SER A 14 -2.57 0.12 -14.14
C SER A 14 -2.77 1.08 -12.96
N ARG A 15 -3.65 2.08 -13.10
CA ARG A 15 -3.98 3.01 -12.02
C ARG A 15 -4.66 2.32 -10.83
N VAL A 16 -5.10 1.10 -11.02
CA VAL A 16 -5.55 0.17 -9.97
C VAL A 16 -4.44 -0.83 -9.69
N CYS A 17 -4.05 -0.96 -8.42
CA CYS A 17 -3.21 -2.03 -7.93
C CYS A 17 -4.04 -3.02 -7.12
N LEU A 18 -3.97 -4.31 -7.44
CA LEU A 18 -4.66 -5.37 -6.71
C LEU A 18 -3.89 -5.72 -5.44
N GLY A 19 -4.39 -5.26 -4.29
CA GLY A 19 -3.86 -5.61 -2.98
C GLY A 19 -4.36 -6.97 -2.51
N SER A 20 -3.48 -7.75 -1.92
CA SER A 20 -3.70 -9.18 -1.63
C SER A 20 -3.77 -9.56 -0.15
N MET A 21 -3.72 -8.59 0.78
CA MET A 21 -3.50 -8.84 2.21
C MET A 21 -4.55 -9.71 2.91
N THR A 22 -5.71 -9.95 2.28
CA THR A 22 -6.79 -10.79 2.83
C THR A 22 -6.65 -12.28 2.45
N TRP A 23 -5.80 -12.59 1.46
CA TRP A 23 -5.61 -13.94 0.95
C TRP A 23 -4.75 -14.77 1.89
N GLY A 24 -5.33 -15.89 2.33
CA GLY A 24 -4.72 -16.77 3.34
C GLY A 24 -5.29 -16.58 4.75
N PHE A 25 -6.24 -15.64 4.92
CA PHE A 25 -7.04 -15.48 6.12
C PHE A 25 -8.54 -15.38 5.83
N GLN A 26 -9.02 -14.28 5.21
CA GLN A 26 -10.43 -14.12 4.83
C GLN A 26 -10.77 -14.80 3.50
N ASN A 27 -9.82 -14.87 2.59
CA ASN A 27 -9.96 -15.46 1.28
C ASN A 27 -9.04 -16.66 1.13
N ASN A 28 -9.53 -17.72 0.51
CA ASN A 28 -8.77 -18.92 0.21
C ASN A 28 -8.09 -18.84 -1.18
N GLN A 29 -7.42 -19.92 -1.60
CA GLN A 29 -6.74 -20.00 -2.90
C GLN A 29 -7.71 -19.79 -4.08
N GLN A 30 -8.91 -20.35 -4.01
CA GLN A 30 -9.90 -20.24 -5.09
C GLN A 30 -10.40 -18.81 -5.24
N ASP A 31 -10.70 -18.15 -4.12
CA ASP A 31 -11.10 -16.74 -4.13
C ASP A 31 -10.02 -15.85 -4.74
N ALA A 32 -8.75 -16.07 -4.34
CA ALA A 32 -7.61 -15.32 -4.86
C ALA A 32 -7.44 -15.53 -6.37
N ASN A 33 -7.53 -16.78 -6.84
CA ASN A 33 -7.45 -17.09 -8.27
C ASN A 33 -8.52 -16.33 -9.06
N GLN A 34 -9.78 -16.35 -8.60
CA GLN A 34 -10.89 -15.63 -9.23
C GLN A 34 -10.66 -14.11 -9.24
N GLN A 35 -10.12 -13.55 -8.16
CA GLN A 35 -9.81 -12.12 -8.08
C GLN A 35 -8.67 -11.73 -9.04
N ILE A 36 -7.60 -12.52 -9.12
CA ILE A 36 -6.49 -12.29 -10.06
C ILE A 36 -7.00 -12.37 -11.50
N ASP A 37 -7.70 -13.44 -11.86
CA ASP A 37 -8.19 -13.65 -13.22
C ASP A 37 -9.14 -12.54 -13.65
N TYR A 38 -10.05 -12.12 -12.78
CA TYR A 38 -10.96 -11.02 -13.05
C TYR A 38 -10.21 -9.68 -13.21
N ALA A 39 -9.30 -9.37 -12.30
CA ALA A 39 -8.52 -8.13 -12.35
C ALA A 39 -7.71 -8.02 -13.64
N LEU A 40 -7.03 -9.10 -14.04
CA LEU A 40 -6.30 -9.16 -15.31
C LEU A 40 -7.23 -9.01 -16.53
N ALA A 41 -8.43 -9.61 -16.50
CA ALA A 41 -9.43 -9.45 -17.56
C ALA A 41 -9.93 -8.00 -17.68
N GLN A 42 -9.90 -7.22 -16.59
CA GLN A 42 -10.22 -5.79 -16.59
C GLN A 42 -9.01 -4.90 -16.93
N GLY A 43 -7.85 -5.47 -17.22
CA GLY A 43 -6.61 -4.76 -17.57
C GLY A 43 -5.81 -4.28 -16.35
N VAL A 44 -6.11 -4.76 -15.15
CA VAL A 44 -5.26 -4.52 -13.96
C VAL A 44 -4.04 -5.42 -14.08
N ASN A 45 -2.84 -4.83 -14.17
CA ASN A 45 -1.59 -5.56 -14.30
C ASN A 45 -0.68 -5.45 -13.07
N PHE A 46 -1.05 -4.68 -12.05
CA PHE A 46 -0.23 -4.44 -10.88
C PHE A 46 -0.81 -5.17 -9.66
N ILE A 47 0.00 -6.05 -9.04
CA ILE A 47 -0.38 -6.85 -7.87
C ILE A 47 0.59 -6.54 -6.74
N ASP A 48 0.05 -6.19 -5.55
CA ASP A 48 0.81 -5.88 -4.35
C ASP A 48 0.59 -6.93 -3.25
N THR A 49 1.69 -7.44 -2.72
CA THR A 49 1.73 -8.36 -1.57
C THR A 49 2.83 -7.98 -0.58
N ALA A 50 3.08 -8.81 0.43
CA ALA A 50 4.18 -8.67 1.37
C ALA A 50 4.50 -10.01 2.06
N GLU A 51 5.76 -10.20 2.50
CA GLU A 51 6.17 -11.41 3.23
C GLU A 51 5.37 -11.64 4.51
N MET A 52 4.95 -10.55 5.19
CA MET A 52 4.21 -10.65 6.45
C MET A 52 2.72 -11.00 6.28
N TYR A 53 2.18 -10.99 5.05
CA TYR A 53 0.76 -11.24 4.83
C TYR A 53 0.42 -12.75 4.93
N ALA A 54 -0.78 -13.08 5.35
CA ALA A 54 -2.04 -12.33 5.40
C ALA A 54 -2.20 -11.47 6.68
N VAL A 55 -3.21 -10.56 6.63
CA VAL A 55 -3.60 -9.71 7.75
C VAL A 55 -4.91 -10.23 8.37
N PRO A 56 -5.01 -10.37 9.70
CA PRO A 56 -4.06 -9.99 10.75
C PRO A 56 -2.77 -10.80 10.69
N PRO A 57 -1.59 -10.14 10.86
CA PRO A 57 -0.31 -10.83 10.76
C PRO A 57 -0.02 -11.66 12.01
N SER A 58 0.43 -12.88 11.79
CA SER A 58 0.85 -13.84 12.82
C SER A 58 1.91 -14.79 12.27
N ALA A 59 2.52 -15.60 13.12
CA ALA A 59 3.41 -16.66 12.67
C ALA A 59 2.70 -17.64 11.72
N ASP A 60 1.41 -17.91 11.97
CA ASP A 60 0.63 -18.84 11.15
C ASP A 60 0.23 -18.27 9.78
N THR A 61 0.15 -16.95 9.63
CA THR A 61 -0.25 -16.29 8.37
C THR A 61 0.94 -15.78 7.57
N TYR A 62 2.13 -15.77 8.14
CA TYR A 62 3.36 -15.32 7.48
C TYR A 62 3.62 -16.04 6.16
N GLY A 63 3.77 -15.30 5.08
CA GLY A 63 4.07 -15.81 3.74
C GLY A 63 2.92 -16.51 3.03
N LYS A 64 1.74 -16.67 3.65
CA LYS A 64 0.61 -17.36 3.02
C LYS A 64 0.14 -16.67 1.74
N THR A 65 0.07 -15.36 1.74
CA THR A 65 -0.40 -14.60 0.58
C THR A 65 0.55 -14.75 -0.60
N GLU A 66 1.86 -14.66 -0.38
CA GLU A 66 2.85 -14.92 -1.43
C GLU A 66 2.78 -16.36 -1.95
N THR A 67 2.54 -17.34 -1.08
CA THR A 67 2.35 -18.74 -1.48
C THR A 67 1.11 -18.93 -2.36
N ILE A 68 0.00 -18.25 -2.04
CA ILE A 68 -1.22 -18.26 -2.85
C ILE A 68 -0.97 -17.67 -4.24
N ILE A 69 -0.27 -16.54 -4.33
CA ILE A 69 0.11 -15.94 -5.63
C ILE A 69 1.05 -16.88 -6.38
N GLY A 70 2.03 -17.47 -5.70
CA GLY A 70 2.96 -18.43 -6.28
C GLY A 70 2.25 -19.65 -6.87
N ASN A 71 1.26 -20.20 -6.19
CA ASN A 71 0.46 -21.31 -6.71
C ASN A 71 -0.31 -20.91 -7.98
N TRP A 72 -0.85 -19.70 -8.03
CA TRP A 72 -1.50 -19.17 -9.24
C TRP A 72 -0.50 -19.01 -10.39
N LEU A 73 0.70 -18.45 -10.11
CA LEU A 73 1.78 -18.31 -11.11
C LEU A 73 2.27 -19.65 -11.64
N ALA A 74 2.47 -20.64 -10.77
CA ALA A 74 2.88 -21.99 -11.17
C ALA A 74 1.85 -22.68 -12.07
N ALA A 75 0.55 -22.43 -11.83
CA ALA A 75 -0.53 -22.92 -12.67
C ALA A 75 -0.65 -22.12 -14.00
N ASN A 76 -0.12 -20.90 -14.06
CA ASN A 76 -0.24 -19.97 -15.18
C ASN A 76 1.12 -19.33 -15.55
N PRO A 77 2.19 -20.09 -15.83
CA PRO A 77 3.54 -19.54 -15.98
C PRO A 77 3.66 -18.54 -17.12
N GLN A 78 2.87 -18.68 -18.18
CA GLN A 78 2.81 -17.77 -19.32
C GLN A 78 2.27 -16.38 -18.96
N ARG A 79 1.53 -16.26 -17.82
CA ARG A 79 0.92 -15.01 -17.36
C ARG A 79 1.87 -14.15 -16.52
N ARG A 80 3.06 -14.69 -16.11
CA ARG A 80 4.01 -13.92 -15.29
C ARG A 80 4.40 -12.58 -15.94
N LYS A 81 4.56 -12.56 -17.24
CA LYS A 81 4.89 -11.37 -18.03
C LYS A 81 3.77 -10.34 -18.12
N ASP A 82 2.53 -10.74 -17.83
CA ASP A 82 1.35 -9.87 -17.91
C ASP A 82 1.15 -9.05 -16.64
N ILE A 83 1.94 -9.32 -15.58
CA ILE A 83 1.82 -8.66 -14.28
C ILE A 83 3.11 -7.96 -13.86
N VAL A 84 2.95 -6.82 -13.21
CA VAL A 84 3.96 -6.17 -12.38
C VAL A 84 3.70 -6.62 -10.94
N LEU A 85 4.63 -7.39 -10.38
CA LEU A 85 4.49 -8.00 -9.05
C LEU A 85 5.33 -7.25 -8.03
N ALA A 86 4.66 -6.69 -7.02
CA ALA A 86 5.29 -6.04 -5.88
C ALA A 86 5.18 -6.91 -4.63
N THR A 87 6.28 -7.02 -3.88
CA THR A 87 6.27 -7.55 -2.51
C THR A 87 7.17 -6.74 -1.60
N LYS A 88 7.20 -7.07 -0.29
CA LYS A 88 7.84 -6.22 0.72
C LYS A 88 8.54 -7.04 1.78
N ILE A 89 9.71 -6.53 2.23
CA ILE A 89 10.35 -6.98 3.47
C ILE A 89 9.73 -6.24 4.67
N ALA A 90 9.34 -6.96 5.71
CA ALA A 90 8.81 -6.36 6.93
C ALA A 90 9.92 -5.61 7.70
N GLY A 91 9.60 -4.44 8.23
CA GLY A 91 10.45 -3.73 9.19
C GLY A 91 10.49 -4.41 10.56
N PRO A 92 11.17 -3.81 11.54
CA PRO A 92 11.34 -4.38 12.88
C PRO A 92 10.02 -4.50 13.66
N GLY A 93 10.02 -5.35 14.69
CA GLY A 93 8.95 -5.43 15.69
C GLY A 93 7.98 -6.60 15.55
N LEU A 94 8.14 -7.48 14.55
CA LEU A 94 7.39 -8.74 14.42
C LEU A 94 8.24 -9.92 14.95
N PRO A 95 7.97 -10.49 16.13
CA PRO A 95 8.85 -11.50 16.72
C PRO A 95 9.04 -12.75 15.86
N TRP A 96 8.04 -13.10 15.03
CA TRP A 96 8.10 -14.26 14.14
C TRP A 96 8.76 -13.97 12.79
N VAL A 97 9.13 -12.72 12.51
CA VAL A 97 9.87 -12.32 11.32
C VAL A 97 11.25 -11.86 11.76
N ARG A 98 12.30 -12.63 11.44
CA ARG A 98 13.71 -12.33 11.82
C ARG A 98 13.87 -11.90 13.30
N ASN A 99 13.10 -12.52 14.21
CA ASN A 99 13.06 -12.18 15.65
C ASN A 99 12.77 -10.70 15.95
N GLY A 100 12.05 -10.01 15.07
CA GLY A 100 11.74 -8.59 15.20
C GLY A 100 12.92 -7.65 14.93
N ALA A 101 14.01 -8.16 14.36
CA ALA A 101 15.24 -7.40 14.10
C ALA A 101 15.04 -6.32 13.02
N PRO A 102 15.87 -5.25 13.03
CA PRO A 102 15.92 -4.26 11.97
C PRO A 102 16.27 -4.88 10.60
N ILE A 103 15.85 -4.22 9.53
CA ILE A 103 16.28 -4.55 8.18
C ILE A 103 17.77 -4.24 8.03
N THR A 104 18.54 -5.21 7.53
CA THR A 104 19.95 -5.08 7.12
C THR A 104 20.09 -5.45 5.65
N GLY A 105 21.23 -5.15 5.04
CA GLY A 105 21.50 -5.58 3.67
C GLY A 105 21.45 -7.09 3.48
N ASP A 106 21.87 -7.88 4.47
CA ASP A 106 21.77 -9.33 4.43
C ASP A 106 20.32 -9.81 4.59
N ALA A 107 19.56 -9.19 5.50
CA ALA A 107 18.14 -9.49 5.66
C ALA A 107 17.33 -9.21 4.37
N VAL A 108 17.72 -8.20 3.58
CA VAL A 108 17.12 -7.94 2.26
C VAL A 108 17.33 -9.13 1.33
N VAL A 109 18.55 -9.64 1.22
CA VAL A 109 18.86 -10.77 0.33
C VAL A 109 18.09 -12.03 0.75
N GLU A 110 18.08 -12.33 2.05
CA GLU A 110 17.33 -13.48 2.59
C GLU A 110 15.81 -13.35 2.34
N ALA A 111 15.25 -12.16 2.53
CA ALA A 111 13.83 -11.91 2.32
C ALA A 111 13.44 -12.03 0.83
N VAL A 112 14.27 -11.51 -0.08
CA VAL A 112 14.06 -11.66 -1.53
C VAL A 112 14.06 -13.12 -1.92
N ASP A 113 15.05 -13.92 -1.46
CA ASP A 113 15.14 -15.35 -1.79
C ASP A 113 13.94 -16.14 -1.23
N ALA A 114 13.53 -15.82 -0.01
CA ALA A 114 12.36 -16.45 0.59
C ALA A 114 11.06 -16.08 -0.14
N SER A 115 10.89 -14.81 -0.55
CA SER A 115 9.74 -14.35 -1.32
C SER A 115 9.68 -15.00 -2.72
N LEU A 116 10.80 -15.07 -3.44
CA LEU A 116 10.89 -15.75 -4.74
C LEU A 116 10.47 -17.21 -4.64
N LYS A 117 10.90 -17.90 -3.58
CA LYS A 117 10.52 -19.29 -3.33
C LYS A 117 9.02 -19.45 -3.09
N ARG A 118 8.39 -18.56 -2.28
CA ARG A 118 6.94 -18.58 -2.02
C ARG A 118 6.13 -18.19 -3.25
N LEU A 119 6.60 -17.18 -3.99
CA LEU A 119 5.98 -16.67 -5.22
C LEU A 119 6.20 -17.60 -6.44
N GLN A 120 7.11 -18.58 -6.34
CA GLN A 120 7.42 -19.52 -7.42
C GLN A 120 7.76 -18.80 -8.75
N THR A 121 8.59 -17.76 -8.68
CA THR A 121 9.05 -16.96 -9.82
C THR A 121 10.51 -16.58 -9.64
N ASP A 122 11.20 -16.32 -10.76
CA ASP A 122 12.64 -16.02 -10.76
C ASP A 122 12.93 -14.54 -10.47
N TYR A 123 11.93 -13.66 -10.59
CA TYR A 123 12.11 -12.23 -10.36
C TYR A 123 10.88 -11.56 -9.76
N ILE A 124 11.11 -10.47 -9.05
CA ILE A 124 10.11 -9.53 -8.52
C ILE A 124 10.28 -8.20 -9.26
N ASP A 125 9.18 -7.58 -9.68
CA ASP A 125 9.26 -6.31 -10.39
C ASP A 125 9.56 -5.14 -9.45
N LEU A 126 8.89 -5.07 -8.29
CA LEU A 126 9.08 -4.03 -7.28
C LEU A 126 9.24 -4.65 -5.89
N PHE A 127 10.43 -4.48 -5.28
CA PHE A 127 10.66 -4.92 -3.91
C PHE A 127 10.70 -3.71 -2.96
N GLN A 128 9.84 -3.73 -1.93
CA GLN A 128 9.62 -2.57 -1.08
C GLN A 128 10.08 -2.82 0.36
N LEU A 129 10.58 -1.78 1.03
CA LEU A 129 10.75 -1.76 2.48
C LEU A 129 9.40 -1.42 3.10
N HIS A 130 8.78 -2.35 3.86
CA HIS A 130 7.40 -2.24 4.32
C HIS A 130 7.18 -1.14 5.36
N TRP A 131 8.18 -0.88 6.21
CA TRP A 131 8.32 0.29 7.07
C TRP A 131 9.79 0.44 7.50
N PRO A 132 10.23 1.66 7.84
CA PRO A 132 11.62 1.91 8.16
C PRO A 132 12.07 1.33 9.51
N ASN A 133 13.38 1.20 9.70
CA ASN A 133 13.98 0.80 10.98
C ASN A 133 13.81 1.85 12.09
N ARG A 134 13.51 3.09 11.72
CA ARG A 134 13.31 4.19 12.66
C ARG A 134 11.84 4.39 13.01
N PRO A 135 11.52 5.05 14.15
CA PRO A 135 10.17 5.50 14.44
C PRO A 135 9.61 6.38 13.31
N ASN A 136 8.37 6.15 12.95
CA ASN A 136 7.66 6.86 11.88
C ASN A 136 6.24 7.25 12.32
N PRO A 137 5.62 8.27 11.69
CA PRO A 137 4.29 8.77 12.07
C PRO A 137 3.16 8.01 11.39
N HIS A 138 3.16 6.66 11.45
CA HIS A 138 2.13 5.82 10.83
C HIS A 138 1.37 4.99 11.87
N PHE A 139 0.29 4.35 11.46
CA PHE A 139 -0.53 3.45 12.28
C PHE A 139 -1.09 4.12 13.57
N GLY A 140 -1.70 5.30 13.41
CA GLY A 140 -2.33 6.04 14.50
C GLY A 140 -1.37 6.91 15.32
N ARG A 141 -0.10 7.01 14.93
CA ARG A 141 0.89 7.91 15.56
C ARG A 141 0.93 9.26 14.85
N HIS A 142 -0.16 10.01 14.94
CA HIS A 142 -0.34 11.23 14.16
C HIS A 142 -0.41 12.50 15.02
N THR A 143 -0.44 12.33 16.33
CA THR A 143 -0.45 13.45 17.26
C THR A 143 0.97 13.97 17.49
N PRO A 144 1.19 15.28 17.60
CA PRO A 144 2.49 15.82 17.99
C PRO A 144 3.03 15.13 19.24
N ASN A 145 4.29 14.72 19.21
CA ASN A 145 5.02 13.93 20.22
C ASN A 145 4.74 12.42 20.26
N ASP A 146 3.86 11.86 19.44
CA ASP A 146 3.75 10.40 19.26
C ASP A 146 5.05 9.80 18.70
N THR A 147 5.79 10.58 17.93
CA THR A 147 7.13 10.27 17.43
C THR A 147 8.09 11.39 17.78
N ARG A 148 9.18 11.06 18.49
CA ARG A 148 10.23 12.01 18.89
C ARG A 148 11.39 11.90 17.92
N PHE A 149 11.42 12.76 16.92
CA PHE A 149 12.44 12.76 15.88
C PHE A 149 13.83 13.15 16.39
N SER A 150 13.91 13.94 17.48
CA SER A 150 15.17 14.31 18.14
C SER A 150 15.90 13.13 18.78
N ASP A 151 15.20 12.04 19.06
CA ASP A 151 15.77 10.85 19.69
C ASP A 151 16.42 9.92 18.62
N ILE A 152 16.31 10.28 17.35
CA ILE A 152 16.86 9.50 16.23
C ILE A 152 18.31 9.92 15.96
N ASN A 153 19.25 8.98 16.08
CA ASN A 153 20.62 9.21 15.61
C ASN A 153 20.67 9.18 14.08
N THR A 154 20.76 10.35 13.48
CA THR A 154 20.76 10.50 12.01
C THR A 154 21.91 9.76 11.34
N ALA A 155 23.11 9.77 11.92
CA ALA A 155 24.29 9.11 11.34
C ALA A 155 24.10 7.58 11.29
N ASP A 156 23.62 6.98 12.40
CA ASP A 156 23.40 5.54 12.49
C ASP A 156 22.31 5.10 11.51
N HIS A 157 21.20 5.84 11.42
CA HIS A 157 20.12 5.50 10.49
C HIS A 157 20.55 5.68 9.03
N THR A 158 21.34 6.70 8.72
CA THR A 158 21.92 6.88 7.38
C THR A 158 22.86 5.72 7.00
N ALA A 159 23.67 5.24 7.94
CA ALA A 159 24.53 4.07 7.73
C ALA A 159 23.70 2.79 7.49
N GLN A 160 22.62 2.58 8.25
CA GLN A 160 21.69 1.46 8.03
C GLN A 160 21.01 1.54 6.66
N MET A 161 20.57 2.73 6.23
CA MET A 161 19.97 2.92 4.91
C MET A 161 20.97 2.62 3.78
N LEU A 162 22.23 2.99 3.94
CA LEU A 162 23.27 2.63 2.98
C LEU A 162 23.54 1.12 2.92
N ASP A 163 23.54 0.43 4.06
CA ASP A 163 23.67 -1.04 4.12
C ASP A 163 22.50 -1.72 3.41
N ILE A 164 21.26 -1.26 3.65
CA ILE A 164 20.05 -1.75 2.96
C ILE A 164 20.19 -1.57 1.43
N LEU A 165 20.61 -0.38 0.95
CA LEU A 165 20.82 -0.13 -0.48
C LEU A 165 21.84 -1.09 -1.09
N LYS A 166 22.91 -1.42 -0.37
CA LYS A 166 23.90 -2.42 -0.83
C LYS A 166 23.30 -3.82 -0.92
N GLY A 167 22.38 -4.18 0.00
CA GLY A 167 21.62 -5.42 -0.06
C GLY A 167 20.71 -5.47 -1.28
N LEU A 168 19.99 -4.38 -1.55
CA LEU A 168 19.14 -4.24 -2.73
C LEU A 168 19.97 -4.32 -4.03
N GLN A 169 21.13 -3.68 -4.10
CA GLN A 169 22.04 -3.78 -5.25
C GLN A 169 22.42 -5.23 -5.55
N ARG A 170 22.79 -6.02 -4.54
CA ARG A 170 23.09 -7.45 -4.71
C ARG A 170 21.93 -8.22 -5.36
N CYS A 171 20.69 -7.89 -4.98
CA CYS A 171 19.50 -8.52 -5.54
C CYS A 171 19.20 -8.05 -6.97
N VAL A 172 19.47 -6.77 -7.29
CA VAL A 172 19.37 -6.23 -8.65
C VAL A 172 20.40 -6.87 -9.57
N ASP A 173 21.68 -6.92 -9.14
CA ASP A 173 22.77 -7.52 -9.91
C ASP A 173 22.55 -9.00 -10.19
N ALA A 174 21.90 -9.71 -9.25
CA ALA A 174 21.51 -11.11 -9.41
C ALA A 174 20.25 -11.28 -10.30
N GLY A 175 19.62 -10.21 -10.77
CA GLY A 175 18.39 -10.25 -11.57
C GLY A 175 17.14 -10.69 -10.79
N LYS A 176 17.20 -10.76 -9.45
CA LYS A 176 16.12 -11.21 -8.57
C LYS A 176 15.05 -10.16 -8.33
N ILE A 177 15.42 -8.87 -8.36
CA ILE A 177 14.49 -7.74 -8.29
C ILE A 177 14.82 -6.75 -9.40
N ARG A 178 13.80 -6.08 -9.95
CA ARG A 178 14.00 -5.07 -11.00
C ARG A 178 14.13 -3.68 -10.42
N PHE A 179 13.24 -3.33 -9.49
CA PHE A 179 13.17 -2.00 -8.89
C PHE A 179 12.93 -2.09 -7.38
N CYS A 180 13.27 -0.99 -6.68
CA CYS A 180 13.15 -0.85 -5.24
C CYS A 180 12.16 0.27 -4.88
N GLY A 181 11.42 0.09 -3.79
CA GLY A 181 10.48 1.08 -3.28
C GLY A 181 10.44 1.14 -1.76
N LEU A 182 9.74 2.13 -1.25
CA LEU A 182 9.52 2.38 0.16
C LEU A 182 8.05 2.19 0.52
N SER A 183 7.76 2.00 1.80
CA SER A 183 6.42 2.08 2.36
C SER A 183 6.49 2.64 3.77
N ASP A 184 5.41 3.35 4.17
CA ASP A 184 5.29 3.97 5.48
C ASP A 184 6.52 4.83 5.86
N ASP A 185 7.07 5.54 4.89
CA ASP A 185 8.22 6.40 5.07
C ASP A 185 7.85 7.89 4.87
N THR A 186 8.79 8.77 5.16
CA THR A 186 8.64 10.23 5.16
C THR A 186 9.46 10.86 4.04
N THR A 187 9.21 12.14 3.75
CA THR A 187 10.01 12.94 2.81
C THR A 187 11.52 12.89 3.14
N TRP A 188 11.89 12.93 4.45
CA TRP A 188 13.28 12.80 4.87
C TRP A 188 13.88 11.44 4.48
N GLY A 189 13.12 10.37 4.68
CA GLY A 189 13.56 9.02 4.31
C GLY A 189 13.77 8.86 2.81
N ILE A 190 12.80 9.30 2.00
CA ILE A 190 12.91 9.29 0.54
C ILE A 190 14.19 10.02 0.10
N ASN A 191 14.34 11.29 0.50
CA ASN A 191 15.46 12.13 0.05
C ASN A 191 16.81 11.60 0.54
N THR A 192 16.85 10.96 1.71
CA THR A 192 18.09 10.32 2.20
C THR A 192 18.45 9.10 1.34
N TYR A 193 17.49 8.24 0.99
CA TYR A 193 17.73 7.12 0.07
C TYR A 193 18.18 7.60 -1.31
N LEU A 194 17.53 8.63 -1.87
CA LEU A 194 17.91 9.19 -3.18
C LEU A 194 19.31 9.73 -3.17
N LYS A 195 19.68 10.51 -2.16
CA LYS A 195 21.03 11.05 -1.99
C LYS A 195 22.09 9.94 -1.87
N LEU A 196 21.82 8.91 -1.07
CA LEU A 196 22.75 7.77 -0.93
C LEU A 196 22.87 6.97 -2.23
N SER A 197 21.78 6.77 -2.95
CA SER A 197 21.79 6.11 -4.26
C SER A 197 22.68 6.85 -5.26
N GLU A 198 22.54 8.17 -5.34
CA GLU A 198 23.37 9.01 -6.21
C GLU A 198 24.85 8.99 -5.80
N GLN A 199 25.13 9.23 -4.52
CA GLN A 199 26.50 9.30 -3.99
C GLN A 199 27.28 8.00 -4.15
N HIS A 200 26.61 6.85 -4.10
CA HIS A 200 27.24 5.53 -4.11
C HIS A 200 26.93 4.70 -5.35
N THR A 201 26.22 5.28 -6.34
CA THR A 201 25.81 4.57 -7.57
C THR A 201 25.04 3.28 -7.24
N LEU A 202 24.07 3.38 -6.35
CA LEU A 202 23.21 2.29 -5.87
C LEU A 202 21.78 2.41 -6.43
N PRO A 203 20.94 1.38 -6.33
CA PRO A 203 19.58 1.42 -6.85
C PRO A 203 18.76 2.59 -6.28
N ARG A 204 18.07 3.29 -7.18
CA ARG A 204 17.15 4.37 -6.82
C ARG A 204 15.83 3.80 -6.32
N MET A 205 15.26 4.39 -5.28
CA MET A 205 13.87 4.14 -4.91
C MET A 205 12.95 4.75 -5.96
N VAL A 206 12.03 3.96 -6.52
CA VAL A 206 11.13 4.40 -7.59
C VAL A 206 9.69 4.62 -7.12
N SER A 207 9.36 4.21 -5.89
CA SER A 207 8.00 4.35 -5.33
C SER A 207 7.99 4.54 -3.83
N ILE A 208 6.90 5.12 -3.35
CA ILE A 208 6.51 5.15 -1.94
C ILE A 208 5.06 4.71 -1.80
N GLN A 209 4.78 3.83 -0.84
CA GLN A 209 3.46 3.29 -0.55
C GLN A 209 3.02 3.70 0.86
N ASN A 210 2.14 4.72 0.97
CA ASN A 210 1.68 5.26 2.24
C ASN A 210 0.16 5.21 2.38
N GLU A 211 -0.35 5.31 3.62
CA GLU A 211 -1.78 5.45 3.88
C GLU A 211 -2.30 6.76 3.27
N PHE A 212 -3.34 6.64 2.41
CA PHE A 212 -3.97 7.81 1.82
C PHE A 212 -5.44 7.56 1.50
N SER A 213 -6.31 8.46 1.98
CA SER A 213 -7.76 8.38 1.79
C SER A 213 -8.43 9.71 2.11
N LEU A 214 -9.74 9.83 1.87
CA LEU A 214 -10.55 10.99 2.29
C LEU A 214 -10.50 11.29 3.79
N LEU A 215 -10.15 10.29 4.63
CA LEU A 215 -9.97 10.48 6.08
C LEU A 215 -8.50 10.62 6.50
N HIS A 216 -7.55 10.44 5.57
CA HIS A 216 -6.13 10.50 5.85
C HIS A 216 -5.35 11.00 4.62
N ALA A 217 -5.22 12.31 4.47
CA ALA A 217 -4.52 12.93 3.35
C ALA A 217 -3.28 13.72 3.80
N LYS A 218 -2.58 13.25 4.85
CA LYS A 218 -1.46 13.96 5.48
C LYS A 218 -0.22 14.09 4.59
N ASP A 219 -0.08 13.23 3.59
CA ASP A 219 1.02 13.29 2.62
C ASP A 219 0.84 14.42 1.59
N TRP A 220 -0.39 14.95 1.47
CA TRP A 220 -0.66 16.12 0.65
C TRP A 220 -0.44 17.41 1.46
N PRO A 221 0.20 18.45 0.92
CA PRO A 221 0.89 18.46 -0.39
C PRO A 221 2.35 17.99 -0.33
N TYR A 222 2.98 17.96 0.83
CA TYR A 222 4.43 17.97 1.01
C TYR A 222 5.16 16.72 0.50
N LEU A 223 4.66 15.53 0.86
CA LEU A 223 5.31 14.30 0.41
C LEU A 223 4.99 14.02 -1.05
N ILE A 224 3.74 14.28 -1.48
CA ILE A 224 3.31 14.07 -2.87
C ILE A 224 4.03 15.03 -3.81
N GLU A 225 4.19 16.32 -3.43
CA GLU A 225 5.01 17.28 -4.19
C GLU A 225 6.44 16.75 -4.40
N ASN A 226 7.06 16.25 -3.32
CA ASN A 226 8.39 15.65 -3.42
C ASN A 226 8.40 14.43 -4.37
N CYS A 227 7.38 13.59 -4.33
CA CYS A 227 7.26 12.44 -5.24
C CYS A 227 7.19 12.88 -6.70
N VAL A 228 6.40 13.92 -7.01
CA VAL A 228 6.25 14.44 -8.37
C VAL A 228 7.60 14.97 -8.90
N HIS A 229 8.31 15.77 -8.11
CA HIS A 229 9.57 16.38 -8.53
C HIS A 229 10.76 15.41 -8.59
N GLU A 230 10.72 14.36 -7.76
CA GLU A 230 11.73 13.32 -7.73
C GLU A 230 11.41 12.11 -8.59
N ASP A 231 10.32 12.16 -9.36
CA ASP A 231 9.86 11.04 -10.22
C ASP A 231 9.72 9.72 -9.44
N ILE A 232 9.06 9.81 -8.28
CA ILE A 232 8.71 8.70 -7.37
C ILE A 232 7.22 8.40 -7.52
N ALA A 233 6.86 7.15 -7.80
CA ALA A 233 5.47 6.74 -7.84
C ALA A 233 4.85 6.79 -6.44
N TYR A 234 3.74 7.51 -6.27
CA TYR A 234 2.97 7.51 -5.04
C TYR A 234 1.84 6.48 -5.10
N LEU A 235 1.85 5.52 -4.17
CA LEU A 235 0.97 4.35 -4.14
C LEU A 235 0.10 4.36 -2.87
N PRO A 236 -1.12 4.91 -2.91
CA PRO A 236 -2.05 4.90 -1.78
C PRO A 236 -2.41 3.49 -1.32
N TRP A 237 -2.21 3.18 -0.03
CA TRP A 237 -2.84 2.03 0.60
C TRP A 237 -3.98 2.46 1.54
N SER A 238 -4.92 1.55 1.80
CA SER A 238 -6.15 1.83 2.57
C SER A 238 -7.01 3.01 2.04
N PRO A 239 -7.24 3.14 0.74
CA PRO A 239 -8.04 4.25 0.19
C PRO A 239 -9.48 4.27 0.72
N LEU A 240 -9.96 3.16 1.27
CA LEU A 240 -11.26 3.03 1.95
C LEU A 240 -11.15 3.11 3.48
N ALA A 241 -10.02 3.59 4.04
CA ALA A 241 -9.78 3.69 5.48
C ALA A 241 -10.18 2.40 6.23
N THR A 242 -9.66 1.24 5.77
CA THR A 242 -10.01 -0.11 6.27
C THR A 242 -11.50 -0.49 6.17
N GLY A 243 -12.21 0.12 5.22
CA GLY A 243 -13.62 -0.12 4.96
C GLY A 243 -14.55 0.92 5.59
N MET A 244 -14.05 1.91 6.35
CA MET A 244 -14.85 2.99 6.91
C MET A 244 -15.58 3.76 5.82
N LEU A 245 -14.86 4.17 4.78
CA LEU A 245 -15.38 4.94 3.64
C LEU A 245 -16.36 4.18 2.73
N SER A 246 -16.63 2.89 2.99
CA SER A 246 -17.74 2.20 2.35
C SER A 246 -19.09 2.50 3.03
N GLY A 247 -19.11 3.20 4.16
CA GLY A 247 -20.30 3.49 4.94
C GLY A 247 -20.80 2.35 5.83
N LYS A 248 -20.26 1.12 5.68
CA LYS A 248 -20.77 -0.07 6.39
C LYS A 248 -20.61 -0.05 7.91
N TYR A 249 -19.79 0.87 8.45
CA TYR A 249 -19.58 1.04 9.89
C TYR A 249 -20.31 2.26 10.47
N LEU A 250 -21.05 2.99 9.64
CA LEU A 250 -21.87 4.10 10.12
C LEU A 250 -22.87 3.63 11.18
N ASN A 251 -23.25 4.53 12.08
CA ASN A 251 -24.13 4.25 13.22
C ASN A 251 -23.61 3.13 14.13
N ASN A 252 -22.29 3.04 14.26
CA ASN A 252 -21.60 2.00 15.05
C ASN A 252 -21.89 0.56 14.59
N ALA A 253 -22.31 0.35 13.33
CA ALA A 253 -22.52 -0.98 12.78
C ALA A 253 -21.20 -1.78 12.74
N ARG A 254 -21.32 -3.09 12.98
CA ARG A 254 -20.19 -4.04 12.93
C ARG A 254 -20.65 -5.30 12.19
N PRO A 255 -20.79 -5.23 10.84
CA PRO A 255 -21.24 -6.37 10.06
C PRO A 255 -20.32 -7.57 10.30
N GLU A 256 -20.94 -8.75 10.50
CA GLU A 256 -20.20 -10.00 10.72
C GLU A 256 -19.23 -10.27 9.56
N GLY A 257 -18.02 -10.79 9.88
CA GLY A 257 -16.97 -11.05 8.90
C GLY A 257 -16.31 -9.79 8.34
N SER A 258 -16.72 -8.59 8.79
CA SER A 258 -16.03 -7.36 8.40
C SER A 258 -14.69 -7.19 9.13
N ARG A 259 -13.77 -6.43 8.55
CA ARG A 259 -12.43 -6.27 9.08
C ARG A 259 -12.41 -5.82 10.55
N TRP A 260 -13.34 -4.97 10.96
CA TRP A 260 -13.38 -4.41 12.32
C TRP A 260 -13.95 -5.38 13.36
N THR A 261 -14.45 -6.56 12.95
CA THR A 261 -14.92 -7.58 13.89
C THR A 261 -13.81 -8.53 14.35
N PHE A 262 -12.67 -8.59 13.65
CA PHE A 262 -11.55 -9.48 14.01
C PHE A 262 -10.15 -8.82 13.98
N SER A 263 -9.98 -7.68 13.31
CA SER A 263 -8.68 -6.99 13.25
C SER A 263 -8.63 -5.83 14.24
N GLN A 264 -8.17 -6.08 15.46
CA GLN A 264 -8.04 -5.06 16.51
C GLN A 264 -6.59 -4.63 16.76
N ARG A 265 -5.66 -4.99 15.87
CA ARG A 265 -4.24 -4.73 16.06
C ARG A 265 -3.93 -3.29 16.46
N ASN A 266 -4.59 -2.33 15.84
CA ASN A 266 -4.39 -0.91 16.05
C ASN A 266 -5.54 -0.27 16.85
N LYS A 267 -6.24 -1.06 17.70
CA LYS A 267 -7.33 -0.59 18.56
C LYS A 267 -8.39 0.24 17.83
N LEU A 268 -8.60 -0.06 16.52
CA LEU A 268 -9.56 0.65 15.67
C LEU A 268 -9.38 2.18 15.72
N PHE A 269 -8.13 2.66 15.70
CA PHE A 269 -7.83 4.09 15.84
C PHE A 269 -8.55 4.99 14.83
N ARG A 270 -9.09 4.43 13.73
CA ARG A 270 -9.93 5.15 12.77
C ARG A 270 -11.40 5.25 13.19
N ASP A 271 -11.81 4.55 14.27
CA ASP A 271 -13.20 4.57 14.78
C ASP A 271 -13.38 5.71 15.79
N THR A 272 -13.40 6.91 15.28
CA THR A 272 -13.64 8.14 16.05
C THR A 272 -14.98 8.77 15.67
N GLU A 273 -15.55 9.60 16.53
CA GLU A 273 -16.77 10.35 16.23
C GLU A 273 -16.58 11.23 15.00
N ALA A 274 -15.43 11.93 14.89
CA ALA A 274 -15.12 12.77 13.74
C ALA A 274 -15.04 11.99 12.42
N ALA A 275 -14.47 10.76 12.45
CA ALA A 275 -14.43 9.89 11.27
C ALA A 275 -15.83 9.39 10.88
N GLN A 276 -16.70 9.09 11.87
CA GLN A 276 -18.10 8.72 11.63
C GLN A 276 -18.86 9.87 10.95
N LEU A 277 -18.74 11.10 11.48
CA LEU A 277 -19.39 12.29 10.93
C LEU A 277 -18.89 12.60 9.52
N ALA A 278 -17.57 12.62 9.31
CA ALA A 278 -16.99 12.85 7.99
C ALA A 278 -17.46 11.79 6.97
N THR A 279 -17.46 10.51 7.36
CA THR A 279 -17.92 9.43 6.48
C THR A 279 -19.40 9.56 6.13
N ALA A 280 -20.25 9.98 7.06
CA ALA A 280 -21.67 10.20 6.78
C ALA A 280 -21.87 11.31 5.74
N GLU A 281 -21.10 12.41 5.83
CA GLU A 281 -21.16 13.48 4.83
C GLU A 281 -20.62 13.02 3.45
N TYR A 282 -19.53 12.28 3.40
CA TYR A 282 -19.05 11.68 2.14
C TYR A 282 -20.07 10.70 1.53
N ALA A 283 -20.78 9.94 2.37
CA ALA A 283 -21.83 9.03 1.89
C ALA A 283 -23.01 9.80 1.27
N GLU A 284 -23.38 10.97 1.83
CA GLU A 284 -24.41 11.82 1.26
C GLU A 284 -23.98 12.40 -0.10
N ILE A 285 -22.72 12.86 -0.23
CA ILE A 285 -22.17 13.31 -1.52
C ILE A 285 -22.22 12.19 -2.55
N ALA A 286 -21.83 10.97 -2.18
CA ALA A 286 -21.88 9.82 -3.06
C ALA A 286 -23.30 9.52 -3.54
N HIS A 287 -24.29 9.58 -2.63
CA HIS A 287 -25.70 9.40 -2.94
C HIS A 287 -26.17 10.46 -3.96
N GLN A 288 -25.83 11.73 -3.77
CA GLN A 288 -26.16 12.81 -4.69
C GLN A 288 -25.54 12.63 -6.08
N CYS A 289 -24.36 11.98 -6.14
CA CYS A 289 -23.70 11.61 -7.40
C CYS A 289 -24.26 10.31 -8.03
N GLY A 290 -25.15 9.58 -7.37
CA GLY A 290 -25.68 8.30 -7.85
C GLY A 290 -24.66 7.15 -7.82
N ILE A 291 -23.66 7.24 -6.94
CA ILE A 291 -22.58 6.25 -6.76
C ILE A 291 -22.52 5.78 -5.31
N THR A 292 -21.77 4.71 -5.05
CA THR A 292 -21.55 4.26 -3.67
C THR A 292 -20.47 5.10 -2.96
N PRO A 293 -20.46 5.14 -1.61
CA PRO A 293 -19.41 5.80 -0.85
C PRO A 293 -18.01 5.23 -1.16
N ALA A 294 -17.90 3.92 -1.39
CA ALA A 294 -16.65 3.29 -1.80
C ALA A 294 -16.17 3.78 -3.16
N GLN A 295 -17.09 3.90 -4.14
CA GLN A 295 -16.76 4.45 -5.45
C GLN A 295 -16.33 5.92 -5.37
N LEU A 296 -17.00 6.75 -4.56
CA LEU A 296 -16.59 8.13 -4.34
C LEU A 296 -15.17 8.23 -3.81
N ALA A 297 -14.84 7.46 -2.77
CA ALA A 297 -13.54 7.50 -2.12
C ALA A 297 -12.41 7.03 -3.05
N LEU A 298 -12.64 5.97 -3.83
CA LEU A 298 -11.66 5.45 -4.78
C LEU A 298 -11.48 6.39 -5.99
N ALA A 299 -12.58 6.90 -6.56
CA ALA A 299 -12.54 7.85 -7.66
C ALA A 299 -11.83 9.16 -7.26
N TRP A 300 -12.06 9.64 -6.03
CA TRP A 300 -11.34 10.80 -5.51
C TRP A 300 -9.84 10.50 -5.37
N CYS A 301 -9.47 9.38 -4.76
CA CYS A 301 -8.08 9.01 -4.56
C CYS A 301 -7.31 8.92 -5.89
N ASP A 302 -7.93 8.34 -6.93
CA ASP A 302 -7.36 8.25 -8.28
C ASP A 302 -7.15 9.62 -8.94
N GLN A 303 -8.02 10.60 -8.65
CA GLN A 303 -7.97 11.94 -9.26
C GLN A 303 -7.06 12.93 -8.54
N VAL A 304 -6.46 12.55 -7.40
CA VAL A 304 -5.46 13.40 -6.73
C VAL A 304 -4.20 13.45 -7.58
N ASP A 305 -3.77 14.66 -7.91
CA ASP A 305 -2.52 14.90 -8.65
C ASP A 305 -1.32 14.30 -7.91
N GLY A 306 -0.44 13.61 -8.65
CA GLY A 306 0.71 12.89 -8.11
C GLY A 306 0.43 11.45 -7.68
N VAL A 307 -0.83 10.99 -7.58
CA VAL A 307 -1.15 9.57 -7.35
C VAL A 307 -0.90 8.76 -8.61
N THR A 308 -0.11 7.69 -8.47
CA THR A 308 0.28 6.83 -9.59
C THR A 308 -0.62 5.62 -9.75
N SER A 309 -0.83 4.85 -8.68
CA SER A 309 -1.67 3.64 -8.68
C SER A 309 -2.20 3.37 -7.29
N THR A 310 -3.51 3.23 -7.15
CA THR A 310 -4.20 3.05 -5.86
C THR A 310 -4.37 1.57 -5.55
N ILE A 311 -3.95 1.16 -4.35
CA ILE A 311 -4.04 -0.23 -3.90
C ILE A 311 -5.42 -0.50 -3.34
N ILE A 312 -6.21 -1.28 -4.07
CA ILE A 312 -7.54 -1.71 -3.64
C ILE A 312 -7.48 -3.07 -2.95
N GLY A 313 -8.44 -3.34 -2.05
CA GLY A 313 -8.63 -4.64 -1.43
C GLY A 313 -10.10 -5.04 -1.46
N ALA A 314 -10.36 -6.32 -1.67
CA ALA A 314 -11.70 -6.88 -1.67
C ALA A 314 -11.73 -8.25 -1.00
N THR A 315 -12.80 -8.55 -0.25
CA THR A 315 -13.05 -9.88 0.32
C THR A 315 -14.08 -10.66 -0.48
N THR A 316 -14.80 -9.99 -1.38
CA THR A 316 -15.78 -10.62 -2.28
C THR A 316 -15.58 -10.15 -3.71
N GLN A 317 -16.03 -10.96 -4.68
CA GLN A 317 -15.99 -10.61 -6.09
C GLN A 317 -16.81 -9.34 -6.38
N THR A 318 -17.95 -9.16 -5.74
CA THR A 318 -18.79 -7.97 -5.89
C THR A 318 -18.04 -6.71 -5.48
N GLN A 319 -17.32 -6.73 -4.35
CA GLN A 319 -16.47 -5.60 -3.93
C GLN A 319 -15.35 -5.32 -4.92
N LEU A 320 -14.71 -6.36 -5.48
CA LEU A 320 -13.66 -6.17 -6.46
C LEU A 320 -14.18 -5.49 -7.73
N ILE A 321 -15.33 -5.93 -8.23
CA ILE A 321 -16.01 -5.33 -9.39
C ILE A 321 -16.32 -3.85 -9.13
N GLU A 322 -16.94 -3.56 -7.99
CA GLU A 322 -17.28 -2.20 -7.58
C GLU A 322 -16.05 -1.30 -7.48
N ASN A 323 -14.99 -1.80 -6.83
CA ASN A 323 -13.75 -1.06 -6.63
C ASN A 323 -13.05 -0.75 -7.97
N ILE A 324 -12.97 -1.70 -8.89
CA ILE A 324 -12.36 -1.48 -10.22
C ILE A 324 -13.18 -0.47 -11.03
N ASN A 325 -14.50 -0.56 -10.99
CA ASN A 325 -15.40 0.35 -11.70
C ASN A 325 -15.32 1.79 -11.20
N ALA A 326 -14.91 2.02 -9.96
CA ALA A 326 -14.72 3.36 -9.41
C ALA A 326 -13.73 4.21 -10.24
N PHE A 327 -12.72 3.58 -10.83
CA PHE A 327 -11.69 4.26 -11.64
C PHE A 327 -12.15 4.68 -13.05
N ALA A 328 -13.37 4.32 -13.42
CA ALA A 328 -14.04 4.81 -14.62
C ALA A 328 -15.11 5.88 -14.30
N THR A 329 -15.21 6.32 -13.03
CA THR A 329 -16.24 7.23 -12.54
C THR A 329 -15.67 8.65 -12.37
N PRO A 330 -15.93 9.58 -13.30
CA PRO A 330 -15.48 10.95 -13.14
C PRO A 330 -16.29 11.66 -12.05
N LEU A 331 -15.61 12.39 -11.17
CA LEU A 331 -16.25 13.26 -10.19
C LEU A 331 -16.48 14.64 -10.80
N THR A 332 -17.66 15.19 -10.59
CA THR A 332 -18.00 16.53 -11.06
C THR A 332 -17.24 17.60 -10.25
N PRO A 333 -17.01 18.81 -10.81
CA PRO A 333 -16.45 19.92 -10.04
C PRO A 333 -17.24 20.24 -8.76
N GLN A 334 -18.58 20.08 -8.79
CA GLN A 334 -19.40 20.25 -7.60
C GLN A 334 -19.09 19.22 -6.53
N ALA A 335 -19.03 17.93 -6.89
CA ALA A 335 -18.68 16.86 -5.96
C ALA A 335 -17.30 17.08 -5.33
N LEU A 336 -16.30 17.51 -6.11
CA LEU A 336 -14.96 17.84 -5.60
C LEU A 336 -14.99 19.02 -4.64
N ASN A 337 -15.80 20.05 -4.90
CA ASN A 337 -15.99 21.18 -3.98
C ASN A 337 -16.65 20.74 -2.66
N ASP A 338 -17.65 19.88 -2.72
CA ASP A 338 -18.35 19.35 -1.54
C ASP A 338 -17.42 18.45 -0.71
N ILE A 339 -16.64 17.58 -1.36
CA ILE A 339 -15.57 16.79 -0.72
C ILE A 339 -14.57 17.71 0.00
N ASN A 340 -14.10 18.77 -0.66
CA ASN A 340 -13.18 19.73 -0.06
C ASN A 340 -13.79 20.45 1.14
N ALA A 341 -15.09 20.72 1.14
CA ALA A 341 -15.79 21.33 2.28
C ALA A 341 -15.84 20.38 3.49
N VAL A 342 -16.05 19.09 3.27
CA VAL A 342 -15.96 18.06 4.33
C VAL A 342 -14.55 17.95 4.85
N PHE A 343 -13.55 17.86 3.96
CA PHE A 343 -12.14 17.79 4.33
C PHE A 343 -11.68 18.96 5.21
N LYS A 344 -12.13 20.19 4.89
CA LYS A 344 -11.84 21.38 5.71
C LYS A 344 -12.48 21.33 7.09
N ARG A 345 -13.63 20.67 7.25
CA ARG A 345 -14.30 20.48 8.55
C ARG A 345 -13.62 19.40 9.40
N TYR A 346 -13.12 18.35 8.76
CA TYR A 346 -12.52 17.19 9.41
C TYR A 346 -11.13 16.90 8.83
N PRO A 347 -10.14 17.79 9.00
CA PRO A 347 -8.83 17.66 8.31
C PRO A 347 -7.98 16.49 8.84
N ALA A 348 -8.24 16.03 10.04
CA ALA A 348 -7.55 14.92 10.68
C ALA A 348 -8.53 14.20 11.64
N PRO A 349 -9.50 13.43 11.11
CA PRO A 349 -10.57 12.86 11.91
C PRO A 349 -10.11 11.71 12.82
N PHE A 350 -8.86 11.23 12.69
CA PHE A 350 -8.22 10.27 13.59
C PHE A 350 -6.71 10.48 13.67
#